data_5ed93cd4df797f9e5334793847201d63
#
_entry.id   5ed93cd4df797f9e5334793847201d63
#
_cell.length_a   1.000
_cell.length_b   1.000
_cell.length_c   1.000
_cell.angle_alpha   90.00
_cell.angle_beta   90.00
_cell.angle_gamma   90.00
#
_symmetry.space_group_name_H-M   'P 1'
#
loop_
_entity.id
_entity.type
_entity.pdbx_description
1 polymer ?
#
loop_
_entity_poly.entity_id
_entity_poly.type
_entity_poly.pdbx_seq_one_letter_code
_entity_poly.pdbx_strand_id
1 'polypeptide(L)'
;MARLRRRLWAWLLAGFLTIAALTLYQAERTGRSEPVAGSCPESALECPGEEKPLPLPVPVEPSASPSASASPSPSATPASPSPTPPPGSSAPPPSSAPGPACNATSPGACGFPDSRSTGPRIALKRHDTGNMSIKTDGTVIKGWDIYGSLDVYADNVTIIDSRITSTNWWGVNLRPGFKGLRVLHTTITAVPGKGPDNGGVNYAVSNMGESSVEVGWCDVSVFGNALSMGQGDLHDNYVHDIVAFRNLGGEWQHTDAVISGGGNKGRLTVRHNTLLNSVPIDKGASAALGLFADTGVVSNVIVDNNWLAGGAYALYGGGPGATGILVTDNVFSTQYHPKSGLYGAVAAWNAGGAGNVWRGNRMSDGRPVVPEPSP
;
A
#
# COMPACT_ATOMS: atom_id res chain seq x y z
N MET A 1 25.27 32.85 7.55
CA MET A 1 24.18 31.96 7.95
C MET A 1 22.77 32.42 7.53
N ALA A 2 22.42 33.72 7.61
CA ALA A 2 21.07 34.21 7.21
C ALA A 2 20.72 34.05 5.71
N ARG A 3 21.69 34.12 4.79
CA ARG A 3 21.46 33.96 3.35
C ARG A 3 21.18 32.49 2.93
N LEU A 4 21.66 31.51 3.68
CA LEU A 4 21.41 30.09 3.40
C LEU A 4 19.99 29.67 3.83
N ARG A 5 19.51 30.20 4.98
CA ARG A 5 18.14 29.97 5.45
C ARG A 5 17.08 30.53 4.49
N ARG A 6 17.29 31.73 3.90
CA ARG A 6 16.34 32.29 2.93
C ARG A 6 16.22 31.49 1.63
N ARG A 7 17.27 30.82 1.19
CA ARG A 7 17.21 29.95 0.00
C ARG A 7 16.51 28.63 0.28
N LEU A 8 16.66 28.05 1.47
CA LEU A 8 15.91 26.83 1.86
C LEU A 8 14.40 27.09 1.91
N TRP A 9 13.96 28.21 2.47
CA TRP A 9 12.54 28.59 2.52
C TRP A 9 11.94 28.86 1.15
N ALA A 10 12.71 29.39 0.20
CA ALA A 10 12.24 29.61 -1.17
C ALA A 10 12.01 28.29 -1.92
N TRP A 11 12.81 27.27 -1.67
CA TRP A 11 12.64 25.95 -2.27
C TRP A 11 11.48 25.16 -1.63
N LEU A 12 11.26 25.30 -0.34
CA LEU A 12 10.11 24.70 0.34
C LEU A 12 8.78 25.33 -0.13
N LEU A 13 8.73 26.65 -0.28
CA LEU A 13 7.55 27.35 -0.82
C LEU A 13 7.30 27.02 -2.31
N ALA A 14 8.32 26.84 -3.11
CA ALA A 14 8.19 26.43 -4.51
C ALA A 14 7.66 24.99 -4.60
N GLY A 15 8.09 24.07 -3.72
CA GLY A 15 7.57 22.71 -3.62
C GLY A 15 6.07 22.68 -3.24
N PHE A 16 5.63 23.49 -2.29
CA PHE A 16 4.22 23.57 -1.90
C PHE A 16 3.31 24.17 -2.99
N LEU A 17 3.81 25.14 -3.75
CA LEU A 17 3.05 25.74 -4.86
C LEU A 17 2.88 24.78 -6.05
N THR A 18 3.85 23.92 -6.31
CA THR A 18 3.74 22.90 -7.38
C THR A 18 2.77 21.78 -6.99
N ILE A 19 2.72 21.37 -5.74
CA ILE A 19 1.76 20.37 -5.25
C ILE A 19 0.33 20.92 -5.28
N ALA A 20 0.10 22.18 -4.87
CA ALA A 20 -1.20 22.82 -4.95
C ALA A 20 -1.68 23.03 -6.41
N ALA A 21 -0.77 23.30 -7.34
CA ALA A 21 -1.09 23.41 -8.76
C ALA A 21 -1.44 22.05 -9.38
N LEU A 22 -0.80 20.96 -8.94
CA LEU A 22 -1.09 19.60 -9.42
C LEU A 22 -2.46 19.10 -8.93
N THR A 23 -2.85 19.41 -7.71
CA THR A 23 -4.17 19.04 -7.17
C THR A 23 -5.30 19.82 -7.84
N LEU A 24 -5.10 21.11 -8.14
CA LEU A 24 -6.06 21.90 -8.92
C LEU A 24 -6.17 21.42 -10.38
N TYR A 25 -5.05 21.05 -11.00
CA TYR A 25 -5.04 20.51 -12.36
C TYR A 25 -5.71 19.13 -12.45
N GLN A 26 -5.59 18.29 -11.44
CA GLN A 26 -6.32 17.01 -11.38
C GLN A 26 -7.82 17.21 -11.09
N ALA A 27 -8.19 18.16 -10.25
CA ALA A 27 -9.60 18.49 -9.99
C ALA A 27 -10.33 19.03 -11.23
N GLU A 28 -9.63 19.80 -12.08
CA GLU A 28 -10.22 20.27 -13.35
C GLU A 28 -10.33 19.17 -14.41
N ARG A 29 -9.51 18.13 -14.38
CA ARG A 29 -9.61 16.98 -15.31
C ARG A 29 -10.74 16.01 -14.98
N THR A 30 -11.17 15.91 -13.73
CA THR A 30 -12.31 15.05 -13.36
C THR A 30 -13.67 15.66 -13.74
N GLY A 31 -13.71 16.93 -14.17
CA GLY A 31 -14.93 17.62 -14.61
C GLY A 31 -15.22 17.62 -16.12
N ARG A 32 -14.35 17.04 -16.96
CA ARG A 32 -14.57 16.97 -18.42
C ARG A 32 -14.10 15.65 -18.99
N SER A 33 -14.95 14.65 -18.98
CA SER A 33 -14.84 13.50 -19.87
C SER A 33 -15.54 13.81 -21.19
N GLU A 34 -14.80 14.34 -22.17
CA GLU A 34 -15.21 14.20 -23.57
C GLU A 34 -14.65 12.86 -24.08
N PRO A 35 -15.48 12.04 -24.75
CA PRO A 35 -15.01 10.80 -25.35
C PRO A 35 -14.15 11.12 -26.57
N VAL A 36 -12.89 10.73 -26.53
CA VAL A 36 -12.04 10.69 -27.73
C VAL A 36 -12.53 9.51 -28.57
N ALA A 37 -13.19 9.81 -29.68
CA ALA A 37 -13.52 8.83 -30.69
C ALA A 37 -12.23 8.24 -31.26
N GLY A 38 -11.94 6.99 -30.91
CA GLY A 38 -10.88 6.20 -31.51
C GLY A 38 -11.30 5.78 -32.91
N SER A 39 -10.58 6.25 -33.94
CA SER A 39 -10.72 5.75 -35.30
C SER A 39 -10.22 4.31 -35.35
N CYS A 40 -11.12 3.39 -35.70
CA CYS A 40 -10.76 2.02 -36.04
C CYS A 40 -10.08 2.00 -37.42
N PRO A 41 -9.03 1.21 -37.63
CA PRO A 41 -8.47 1.00 -38.95
C PRO A 41 -9.42 0.14 -39.82
N GLU A 42 -9.49 0.45 -41.11
CA GLU A 42 -10.44 -0.04 -42.12
C GLU A 42 -10.35 -1.55 -42.45
N SER A 43 -9.79 -2.38 -41.59
CA SER A 43 -9.62 -3.84 -41.80
C SER A 43 -10.12 -4.75 -40.68
N ALA A 44 -10.88 -4.25 -39.69
CA ALA A 44 -11.43 -5.09 -38.63
C ALA A 44 -12.95 -5.31 -38.87
N LEU A 45 -13.29 -6.53 -39.19
CA LEU A 45 -14.67 -7.02 -39.15
C LEU A 45 -15.15 -7.14 -37.72
N GLU A 46 -16.25 -6.45 -37.40
CA GLU A 46 -17.04 -6.51 -36.16
C GLU A 46 -16.46 -5.85 -34.91
N CYS A 47 -16.85 -4.58 -34.68
CA CYS A 47 -16.85 -3.98 -33.35
C CYS A 47 -18.13 -4.42 -32.58
N PRO A 48 -18.05 -4.81 -31.28
CA PRO A 48 -19.26 -5.07 -30.49
C PRO A 48 -20.05 -3.80 -30.23
N GLY A 49 -21.38 -3.90 -30.40
CA GLY A 49 -22.31 -2.79 -30.39
C GLY A 49 -22.35 -1.99 -29.09
N GLU A 50 -22.63 -0.71 -29.25
CA GLU A 50 -22.96 0.26 -28.20
C GLU A 50 -24.17 -0.22 -27.37
N GLU A 51 -23.95 -0.50 -26.08
CA GLU A 51 -25.07 -0.61 -25.14
C GLU A 51 -25.57 0.80 -24.79
N LYS A 52 -26.84 1.07 -25.09
CA LYS A 52 -27.51 2.32 -24.71
C LYS A 52 -27.50 2.53 -23.21
N PRO A 53 -27.20 3.75 -22.74
CA PRO A 53 -27.28 4.04 -21.30
C PRO A 53 -28.73 3.97 -20.82
N LEU A 54 -28.96 3.27 -19.73
CA LEU A 54 -30.21 3.26 -18.98
C LEU A 54 -30.48 4.63 -18.37
N PRO A 55 -31.73 5.12 -18.34
CA PRO A 55 -32.07 6.41 -17.76
C PRO A 55 -31.87 6.41 -16.25
N LEU A 56 -31.27 7.50 -15.74
CA LEU A 56 -31.06 7.74 -14.30
C LEU A 56 -32.42 7.85 -13.58
N PRO A 57 -32.54 7.34 -12.35
CA PRO A 57 -33.73 7.49 -11.54
C PRO A 57 -33.91 8.94 -11.09
N VAL A 58 -35.12 9.45 -11.24
CA VAL A 58 -35.57 10.78 -10.83
C VAL A 58 -35.60 10.85 -9.29
N PRO A 59 -35.18 11.95 -8.66
CA PRO A 59 -35.28 12.11 -7.20
C PRO A 59 -36.74 12.18 -6.76
N VAL A 60 -37.12 11.35 -5.79
CA VAL A 60 -38.43 11.42 -5.14
C VAL A 60 -38.34 12.38 -3.95
N GLU A 61 -39.13 13.44 -3.94
CA GLU A 61 -39.30 14.37 -2.83
C GLU A 61 -39.88 13.66 -1.59
N PRO A 62 -39.46 14.05 -0.38
CA PRO A 62 -40.02 13.46 0.84
C PRO A 62 -41.42 14.03 1.14
N SER A 63 -42.41 13.16 1.20
CA SER A 63 -43.76 13.48 1.66
C SER A 63 -43.81 13.55 3.17
N ALA A 64 -44.57 14.53 3.68
CA ALA A 64 -44.69 14.93 5.05
C ALA A 64 -45.33 13.88 5.98
N SER A 65 -44.87 13.86 7.22
CA SER A 65 -45.42 13.14 8.37
C SER A 65 -46.86 13.56 8.75
N PRO A 66 -47.67 12.69 9.31
CA PRO A 66 -48.66 13.13 10.28
C PRO A 66 -48.32 12.72 11.74
N SER A 67 -48.79 13.60 12.55
CA SER A 67 -48.66 13.84 13.99
C SER A 67 -49.13 12.71 14.90
N ALA A 68 -48.63 12.79 16.09
CA ALA A 68 -48.84 12.07 17.33
C ALA A 68 -50.22 11.55 17.70
N SER A 69 -50.23 10.42 18.39
CA SER A 69 -51.25 10.16 19.44
C SER A 69 -50.66 9.36 20.60
N ALA A 70 -51.16 9.66 21.81
CA ALA A 70 -50.61 9.42 23.10
C ALA A 70 -50.72 7.98 23.65
N SER A 71 -49.90 7.74 24.65
CA SER A 71 -49.76 6.68 25.68
C SER A 71 -51.01 5.90 26.09
N PRO A 72 -50.83 4.67 26.63
CA PRO A 72 -50.61 4.58 28.10
C PRO A 72 -49.50 3.59 28.52
N SER A 73 -48.85 3.94 29.61
CA SER A 73 -48.07 3.02 30.44
C SER A 73 -49.01 2.04 31.14
N PRO A 74 -48.71 0.76 31.30
CA PRO A 74 -48.17 0.29 32.56
C PRO A 74 -47.36 -1.02 32.59
N SER A 75 -46.95 -1.38 33.72
CA SER A 75 -46.61 -2.68 34.33
C SER A 75 -45.18 -3.16 34.20
N ALA A 76 -44.61 -3.16 35.37
CA ALA A 76 -43.39 -3.84 35.74
C ALA A 76 -43.44 -5.34 35.44
N THR A 77 -42.43 -5.87 34.78
CA THR A 77 -42.15 -7.29 34.68
C THR A 77 -40.71 -7.55 35.12
N PRO A 78 -40.39 -8.70 35.70
CA PRO A 78 -39.23 -8.89 36.57
C PRO A 78 -37.89 -8.85 35.83
N ALA A 79 -36.85 -8.44 36.55
CA ALA A 79 -35.48 -8.31 36.12
C ALA A 79 -34.97 -9.59 35.46
N SER A 80 -34.58 -9.44 34.20
CA SER A 80 -33.77 -10.42 33.44
C SER A 80 -32.32 -10.37 33.97
N PRO A 81 -31.62 -11.50 34.08
CA PRO A 81 -30.24 -11.49 34.55
C PRO A 81 -29.35 -10.69 33.61
N SER A 82 -28.46 -9.88 34.18
CA SER A 82 -27.41 -9.14 33.46
C SER A 82 -26.69 -10.05 32.49
N PRO A 83 -26.47 -9.60 31.23
CA PRO A 83 -25.59 -10.32 30.31
C PRO A 83 -24.17 -10.34 30.85
N THR A 84 -23.61 -11.52 30.98
CA THR A 84 -22.18 -11.75 31.21
C THR A 84 -21.39 -10.93 30.22
N PRO A 85 -20.38 -10.13 30.64
CA PRO A 85 -19.54 -9.40 29.70
C PRO A 85 -18.86 -10.39 28.74
N PRO A 86 -18.73 -10.06 27.45
CA PRO A 86 -18.00 -10.91 26.50
C PRO A 86 -16.57 -11.13 27.01
N PRO A 87 -15.97 -12.31 26.76
CA PRO A 87 -14.60 -12.57 27.18
C PRO A 87 -13.71 -11.46 26.66
N GLY A 88 -12.99 -10.83 27.58
CA GLY A 88 -12.15 -9.67 27.30
C GLY A 88 -11.25 -9.96 26.11
N SER A 89 -11.24 -9.03 25.16
CA SER A 89 -10.22 -8.97 24.13
C SER A 89 -8.86 -9.05 24.83
N SER A 90 -8.18 -10.18 24.66
CA SER A 90 -6.84 -10.36 25.21
C SER A 90 -5.98 -9.23 24.66
N ALA A 91 -5.43 -8.43 25.57
CA ALA A 91 -4.41 -7.46 25.21
C ALA A 91 -3.33 -8.19 24.37
N PRO A 92 -2.78 -7.56 23.32
CA PRO A 92 -1.70 -8.16 22.58
C PRO A 92 -0.61 -8.58 23.57
N PRO A 93 0.02 -9.75 23.37
CA PRO A 93 1.05 -10.23 24.27
C PRO A 93 2.11 -9.13 24.47
N PRO A 94 2.65 -8.96 25.69
CA PRO A 94 3.68 -7.96 25.93
C PRO A 94 4.81 -8.21 24.93
N SER A 95 5.16 -7.17 24.17
CA SER A 95 6.28 -7.17 23.24
C SER A 95 7.50 -7.77 23.96
N SER A 96 8.04 -8.84 23.39
CA SER A 96 9.31 -9.40 23.84
C SER A 96 10.33 -8.26 23.95
N ALA A 97 11.16 -8.27 24.99
CA ALA A 97 12.24 -7.30 25.17
C ALA A 97 13.01 -7.14 23.84
N PRO A 98 13.48 -5.93 23.49
CA PRO A 98 14.22 -5.71 22.27
C PRO A 98 15.27 -6.79 22.11
N GLY A 99 15.24 -7.56 21.04
CA GLY A 99 16.26 -8.55 20.75
C GLY A 99 17.64 -7.90 20.68
N PRO A 100 18.74 -8.64 20.80
CA PRO A 100 20.07 -8.10 20.73
C PRO A 100 20.23 -7.30 19.43
N ALA A 101 20.95 -6.18 19.49
CA ALA A 101 21.22 -5.36 18.31
C ALA A 101 21.81 -6.25 17.20
N CYS A 102 21.25 -6.13 16.00
CA CYS A 102 21.76 -6.83 14.85
C CYS A 102 22.67 -5.90 14.04
N ASN A 103 23.98 -6.10 14.16
CA ASN A 103 24.97 -5.31 13.43
C ASN A 103 25.21 -5.84 11.99
N ALA A 104 24.45 -6.84 11.54
CA ALA A 104 24.59 -7.38 10.20
C ALA A 104 24.03 -6.41 9.15
N THR A 105 24.65 -6.40 7.99
CA THR A 105 24.16 -5.64 6.82
C THR A 105 23.13 -6.41 5.98
N SER A 106 22.90 -7.68 6.34
CA SER A 106 21.97 -8.57 5.63
C SER A 106 20.74 -8.83 6.49
N PRO A 107 19.53 -8.58 6.00
CA PRO A 107 18.29 -8.82 6.73
C PRO A 107 18.15 -10.28 7.18
N GLY A 108 18.45 -11.26 6.33
CA GLY A 108 18.34 -12.67 6.68
C GLY A 108 19.28 -13.12 7.81
N ALA A 109 20.45 -12.48 7.96
CA ALA A 109 21.34 -12.74 9.10
C ALA A 109 20.75 -12.21 10.43
N CYS A 110 19.77 -11.33 10.36
CA CYS A 110 19.05 -10.73 11.49
C CYS A 110 17.68 -11.36 11.74
N GLY A 111 17.37 -12.44 11.03
CA GLY A 111 16.08 -13.15 11.16
C GLY A 111 14.95 -12.55 10.33
N PHE A 112 15.21 -11.54 9.48
CA PHE A 112 14.22 -10.96 8.59
C PHE A 112 14.15 -11.70 7.23
N PRO A 113 13.03 -11.60 6.51
CA PRO A 113 12.88 -12.24 5.21
C PRO A 113 13.98 -11.88 4.20
N ASP A 114 14.41 -12.86 3.44
CA ASP A 114 15.34 -12.72 2.32
C ASP A 114 14.96 -13.71 1.19
N SER A 115 15.72 -13.75 0.11
CA SER A 115 15.48 -14.65 -1.03
C SER A 115 15.49 -16.15 -0.70
N ARG A 116 15.93 -16.56 0.50
CA ARG A 116 15.96 -17.96 0.93
C ARG A 116 14.70 -18.34 1.70
N SER A 117 14.00 -17.36 2.25
CA SER A 117 12.81 -17.57 3.08
C SER A 117 11.50 -17.18 2.37
N THR A 118 11.60 -16.60 1.17
CA THR A 118 10.45 -16.10 0.40
C THR A 118 10.36 -16.75 -0.99
N GLY A 119 9.22 -16.57 -1.66
CA GLY A 119 8.97 -17.14 -2.97
C GLY A 119 8.46 -18.58 -2.97
N PRO A 120 8.37 -19.22 -4.15
CA PRO A 120 7.78 -20.54 -4.32
C PRO A 120 8.59 -21.65 -3.65
N ARG A 121 7.90 -22.60 -3.03
CA ARG A 121 8.49 -23.76 -2.32
C ARG A 121 8.43 -25.04 -3.12
N ILE A 122 7.81 -25.01 -4.31
CA ILE A 122 7.62 -26.15 -5.20
C ILE A 122 8.10 -25.84 -6.62
N ALA A 123 8.29 -26.87 -7.43
CA ALA A 123 8.59 -26.70 -8.85
C ALA A 123 7.42 -26.06 -9.58
N LEU A 124 7.73 -25.11 -10.48
CA LEU A 124 6.73 -24.34 -11.21
C LEU A 124 6.47 -24.95 -12.58
N LYS A 125 5.22 -24.85 -13.03
CA LYS A 125 4.81 -25.18 -14.39
C LYS A 125 4.56 -23.90 -15.18
N ARG A 126 5.17 -23.79 -16.36
CA ARG A 126 5.04 -22.62 -17.21
C ARG A 126 3.61 -22.42 -17.73
N HIS A 127 3.14 -21.20 -17.65
CA HIS A 127 1.85 -20.73 -18.15
C HIS A 127 2.03 -19.37 -18.83
N ASP A 128 2.15 -19.37 -20.14
CA ASP A 128 2.24 -18.13 -20.94
C ASP A 128 0.83 -17.61 -21.24
N THR A 129 0.17 -17.08 -20.22
CA THR A 129 -1.22 -16.62 -20.31
C THR A 129 -1.37 -15.17 -20.77
N GLY A 130 -0.24 -14.44 -20.83
CA GLY A 130 -0.32 -12.98 -21.00
C GLY A 130 -1.04 -12.32 -19.81
N ASN A 131 -1.76 -11.24 -20.07
CA ASN A 131 -2.60 -10.61 -19.05
C ASN A 131 -3.90 -11.40 -18.89
N MET A 132 -4.16 -11.94 -17.71
CA MET A 132 -5.28 -12.82 -17.43
C MET A 132 -6.26 -12.21 -16.42
N SER A 133 -7.56 -12.34 -16.68
CA SER A 133 -8.61 -11.97 -15.72
C SER A 133 -9.13 -13.23 -15.00
N ILE A 134 -9.13 -13.17 -13.67
CA ILE A 134 -9.72 -14.20 -12.81
C ILE A 134 -11.14 -13.76 -12.44
N LYS A 135 -12.15 -14.54 -12.82
CA LYS A 135 -13.59 -14.20 -12.69
C LYS A 135 -14.39 -15.22 -11.88
N THR A 136 -13.75 -16.23 -11.32
CA THR A 136 -14.41 -17.28 -10.54
C THR A 136 -13.97 -17.21 -9.09
N ASP A 137 -14.92 -17.03 -8.18
CA ASP A 137 -14.69 -16.98 -6.75
C ASP A 137 -13.99 -18.25 -6.24
N GLY A 138 -13.12 -18.07 -5.25
CA GLY A 138 -12.38 -19.17 -4.66
C GLY A 138 -11.30 -19.78 -5.56
N THR A 139 -11.00 -19.17 -6.71
CA THR A 139 -9.95 -19.69 -7.60
C THR A 139 -8.61 -19.79 -6.87
N VAL A 140 -7.94 -20.93 -7.05
CA VAL A 140 -6.59 -21.18 -6.52
C VAL A 140 -5.61 -21.35 -7.68
N ILE A 141 -4.63 -20.44 -7.79
CA ILE A 141 -3.49 -20.54 -8.69
C ILE A 141 -2.31 -21.06 -7.87
N LYS A 142 -1.80 -22.25 -8.19
CA LYS A 142 -0.71 -22.88 -7.45
C LYS A 142 0.32 -23.51 -8.36
N GLY A 143 1.60 -23.20 -8.13
CA GLY A 143 2.70 -23.79 -8.84
C GLY A 143 2.85 -23.30 -10.28
N TRP A 144 2.32 -22.13 -10.61
CA TRP A 144 2.39 -21.58 -11.95
C TRP A 144 3.59 -20.63 -12.12
N ASP A 145 4.23 -20.72 -13.28
CA ASP A 145 5.20 -19.75 -13.78
C ASP A 145 4.53 -18.92 -14.88
N ILE A 146 4.03 -17.75 -14.52
CA ILE A 146 3.22 -16.89 -15.37
C ILE A 146 4.08 -15.80 -15.99
N TYR A 147 4.07 -15.69 -17.31
CA TYR A 147 4.56 -14.51 -18.03
C TYR A 147 3.35 -13.67 -18.42
N GLY A 148 3.11 -12.58 -17.68
CA GLY A 148 1.94 -11.71 -17.78
C GLY A 148 1.52 -11.17 -16.42
N SER A 149 0.28 -10.69 -16.33
CA SER A 149 -0.32 -10.12 -15.10
C SER A 149 -1.67 -10.74 -14.80
N LEU A 150 -2.12 -10.57 -13.56
CA LEU A 150 -3.41 -11.08 -13.09
C LEU A 150 -4.31 -9.94 -12.64
N ASP A 151 -5.46 -9.78 -13.28
CA ASP A 151 -6.56 -8.93 -12.84
C ASP A 151 -7.62 -9.79 -12.12
N VAL A 152 -7.88 -9.50 -10.85
CA VAL A 152 -8.75 -10.31 -10.00
C VAL A 152 -10.13 -9.63 -9.91
N TYR A 153 -11.11 -10.20 -10.64
CA TYR A 153 -12.53 -9.85 -10.64
C TYR A 153 -13.33 -10.96 -9.95
N ALA A 154 -12.86 -11.44 -8.80
CA ALA A 154 -13.48 -12.52 -8.05
C ALA A 154 -13.12 -12.44 -6.57
N ASP A 155 -13.97 -12.94 -5.72
CA ASP A 155 -13.78 -13.04 -4.28
C ASP A 155 -12.95 -14.26 -3.89
N ASN A 156 -12.18 -14.12 -2.80
CA ASN A 156 -11.48 -15.24 -2.13
C ASN A 156 -10.47 -15.98 -3.05
N VAL A 157 -9.84 -15.28 -3.97
CA VAL A 157 -8.79 -15.82 -4.84
C VAL A 157 -7.51 -16.04 -4.04
N THR A 158 -6.86 -17.19 -4.26
CA THR A 158 -5.55 -17.48 -3.67
C THR A 158 -4.52 -17.74 -4.77
N ILE A 159 -3.41 -17.00 -4.75
CA ILE A 159 -2.23 -17.21 -5.59
C ILE A 159 -1.13 -17.71 -4.66
N ILE A 160 -0.62 -18.90 -4.86
CA ILE A 160 0.34 -19.52 -3.94
C ILE A 160 1.41 -20.32 -4.67
N ASP A 161 2.63 -20.30 -4.11
CA ASP A 161 3.77 -21.07 -4.64
C ASP A 161 3.97 -20.87 -6.15
N SER A 162 3.83 -19.63 -6.62
CA SER A 162 3.84 -19.30 -8.05
C SER A 162 4.89 -18.21 -8.37
N ARG A 163 5.14 -17.99 -9.65
CA ARG A 163 5.94 -16.87 -10.14
C ARG A 163 5.13 -16.06 -11.14
N ILE A 164 5.19 -14.73 -11.03
CA ILE A 164 4.56 -13.79 -11.96
C ILE A 164 5.65 -12.86 -12.47
N THR A 165 5.82 -12.82 -13.79
CA THR A 165 6.75 -11.93 -14.48
C THR A 165 5.95 -10.98 -15.36
N SER A 166 5.75 -9.76 -14.88
CA SER A 166 4.84 -8.79 -15.50
C SER A 166 5.51 -7.90 -16.54
N THR A 167 4.72 -7.56 -17.57
CA THR A 167 4.99 -6.50 -18.54
C THR A 167 3.83 -5.50 -18.61
N ASN A 168 2.91 -5.52 -17.63
CA ASN A 168 1.73 -4.67 -17.53
C ASN A 168 1.92 -3.63 -16.41
N TRP A 169 0.89 -2.83 -16.11
CA TRP A 169 0.87 -1.85 -15.01
C TRP A 169 1.12 -2.47 -13.62
N TRP A 170 0.76 -3.75 -13.46
CA TRP A 170 0.84 -4.52 -12.21
C TRP A 170 1.21 -5.99 -12.47
N GLY A 171 1.64 -6.66 -11.42
CA GLY A 171 1.75 -8.12 -11.38
C GLY A 171 0.39 -8.75 -11.05
N VAL A 172 -0.20 -8.33 -9.92
CA VAL A 172 -1.53 -8.76 -9.45
C VAL A 172 -2.33 -7.53 -9.04
N ASN A 173 -3.58 -7.44 -9.49
CA ASN A 173 -4.45 -6.32 -9.16
C ASN A 173 -5.83 -6.82 -8.71
N LEU A 174 -6.21 -6.56 -7.45
CA LEU A 174 -7.56 -6.77 -6.97
C LEU A 174 -8.44 -5.61 -7.43
N ARG A 175 -9.45 -5.93 -8.24
CA ARG A 175 -10.33 -4.92 -8.85
C ARG A 175 -11.39 -4.42 -7.86
N PRO A 176 -11.95 -3.21 -8.09
CA PRO A 176 -13.00 -2.65 -7.25
C PRO A 176 -14.20 -3.59 -7.08
N GLY A 177 -14.72 -3.67 -5.85
CA GLY A 177 -15.88 -4.50 -5.50
C GLY A 177 -15.57 -5.93 -5.09
N PHE A 178 -14.32 -6.39 -5.26
CA PHE A 178 -13.90 -7.75 -4.88
C PHE A 178 -13.04 -7.75 -3.61
N LYS A 179 -12.93 -8.91 -2.95
CA LYS A 179 -12.29 -9.06 -1.64
C LYS A 179 -11.65 -10.43 -1.43
N GLY A 180 -10.86 -10.56 -0.37
CA GLY A 180 -10.32 -11.84 0.08
C GLY A 180 -9.19 -12.39 -0.79
N LEU A 181 -8.49 -11.53 -1.56
CA LEU A 181 -7.30 -11.94 -2.29
C LEU A 181 -6.17 -12.29 -1.32
N ARG A 182 -5.51 -13.42 -1.58
CA ARG A 182 -4.32 -13.88 -0.87
C ARG A 182 -3.21 -14.18 -1.88
N VAL A 183 -2.04 -13.60 -1.69
CA VAL A 183 -0.84 -13.85 -2.50
C VAL A 183 0.27 -14.33 -1.56
N LEU A 184 0.61 -15.60 -1.65
CA LEU A 184 1.45 -16.29 -0.67
C LEU A 184 2.60 -17.03 -1.35
N HIS A 185 3.79 -17.02 -0.74
CA HIS A 185 4.95 -17.77 -1.23
C HIS A 185 5.14 -17.63 -2.75
N THR A 186 5.03 -16.44 -3.27
CA THR A 186 5.04 -16.16 -4.70
C THR A 186 6.15 -15.18 -5.04
N THR A 187 6.93 -15.46 -6.08
CA THR A 187 7.84 -14.48 -6.67
C THR A 187 7.05 -13.59 -7.63
N ILE A 188 7.11 -12.27 -7.43
CA ILE A 188 6.47 -11.29 -8.31
C ILE A 188 7.55 -10.34 -8.80
N THR A 189 7.78 -10.34 -10.10
CA THR A 189 8.81 -9.49 -10.73
C THR A 189 8.27 -8.88 -12.01
N ALA A 190 9.01 -7.93 -12.58
CA ALA A 190 8.68 -7.32 -13.86
C ALA A 190 9.83 -7.48 -14.84
N VAL A 191 9.56 -7.29 -16.15
CA VAL A 191 10.58 -7.23 -17.16
C VAL A 191 11.03 -5.78 -17.35
N PRO A 192 12.29 -5.43 -17.02
CA PRO A 192 12.77 -4.06 -17.17
C PRO A 192 12.57 -3.53 -18.58
N GLY A 193 12.08 -2.31 -18.71
CA GLY A 193 11.89 -1.64 -19.99
C GLY A 193 10.72 -2.16 -20.84
N LYS A 194 9.86 -3.05 -20.32
CA LYS A 194 8.73 -3.64 -21.04
C LYS A 194 7.36 -3.25 -20.50
N GLY A 195 7.31 -2.48 -19.42
CA GLY A 195 6.05 -2.00 -18.87
C GLY A 195 5.41 -0.88 -19.70
N PRO A 196 4.11 -0.60 -19.49
CA PRO A 196 3.36 0.39 -20.27
C PRO A 196 3.69 1.83 -19.88
N ASP A 197 4.37 2.07 -18.78
CA ASP A 197 4.72 3.39 -18.27
C ASP A 197 6.16 3.76 -18.63
N ASN A 198 6.39 4.08 -19.92
CA ASN A 198 7.71 4.29 -20.52
C ASN A 198 8.69 3.15 -20.21
N GLY A 199 8.21 1.92 -20.22
CA GLY A 199 8.98 0.72 -19.91
C GLY A 199 8.95 0.34 -18.43
N GLY A 200 8.44 1.20 -17.54
CA GLY A 200 8.25 0.91 -16.12
C GLY A 200 7.01 0.08 -15.83
N VAL A 201 7.08 -0.72 -14.78
CA VAL A 201 5.94 -1.41 -14.16
C VAL A 201 5.78 -0.88 -12.75
N ASN A 202 4.59 -0.37 -12.42
CA ASN A 202 4.44 0.38 -11.18
C ASN A 202 4.18 -0.54 -9.98
N TYR A 203 3.24 -1.48 -10.06
CA TYR A 203 2.77 -2.24 -8.89
C TYR A 203 3.03 -3.74 -9.00
N ALA A 204 3.60 -4.36 -7.98
CA ALA A 204 3.63 -5.81 -7.89
C ALA A 204 2.27 -6.36 -7.47
N VAL A 205 1.73 -5.83 -6.35
CA VAL A 205 0.36 -6.11 -5.90
C VAL A 205 -0.34 -4.78 -5.65
N SER A 206 -1.48 -4.57 -6.31
CA SER A 206 -2.33 -3.40 -6.15
C SER A 206 -3.70 -3.80 -5.63
N ASN A 207 -4.18 -3.08 -4.60
CA ASN A 207 -5.53 -3.24 -4.07
C ASN A 207 -6.39 -2.02 -4.42
N MET A 208 -7.01 -2.05 -5.58
CA MET A 208 -7.98 -1.04 -6.00
C MET A 208 -9.39 -1.32 -5.46
N GLY A 209 -9.58 -2.50 -4.83
CA GLY A 209 -10.89 -2.96 -4.34
C GLY A 209 -11.32 -2.35 -3.02
N GLU A 210 -10.51 -1.55 -2.36
CA GLU A 210 -10.75 -1.00 -1.01
C GLU A 210 -11.08 -2.08 0.04
N SER A 211 -10.67 -3.32 -0.20
CA SER A 211 -10.84 -4.46 0.71
C SER A 211 -9.50 -4.92 1.27
N SER A 212 -9.51 -5.81 2.25
CA SER A 212 -8.28 -6.40 2.77
C SER A 212 -7.69 -7.43 1.81
N VAL A 213 -6.37 -7.36 1.63
CA VAL A 213 -5.55 -8.30 0.86
C VAL A 213 -4.48 -8.86 1.79
N GLU A 214 -4.19 -10.15 1.70
CA GLU A 214 -3.04 -10.77 2.37
C GLU A 214 -1.92 -10.99 1.36
N VAL A 215 -0.72 -10.47 1.67
CA VAL A 215 0.51 -10.75 0.92
C VAL A 215 1.56 -11.25 1.89
N GLY A 216 1.98 -12.51 1.74
CA GLY A 216 2.89 -13.15 2.69
C GLY A 216 3.93 -14.06 2.06
N TRP A 217 5.15 -14.04 2.62
CA TRP A 217 6.30 -14.82 2.16
C TRP A 217 6.61 -14.64 0.67
N CYS A 218 6.29 -13.46 0.13
CA CYS A 218 6.55 -13.15 -1.28
C CYS A 218 7.94 -12.54 -1.47
N ASP A 219 8.56 -12.90 -2.61
CA ASP A 219 9.78 -12.29 -3.14
C ASP A 219 9.35 -11.29 -4.23
N VAL A 220 9.54 -9.99 -3.98
CA VAL A 220 9.00 -8.93 -4.83
C VAL A 220 10.11 -8.00 -5.30
N SER A 221 10.24 -7.85 -6.63
CA SER A 221 11.32 -7.06 -7.21
C SER A 221 10.97 -6.41 -8.55
N VAL A 222 11.70 -5.36 -8.93
CA VAL A 222 11.63 -4.71 -10.26
C VAL A 222 10.34 -3.93 -10.51
N PHE A 223 9.78 -3.30 -9.47
CA PHE A 223 8.64 -2.40 -9.57
C PHE A 223 8.98 -0.99 -9.07
N GLY A 224 8.15 -0.01 -9.41
CA GLY A 224 8.25 1.35 -8.87
C GLY A 224 7.64 1.43 -7.46
N ASN A 225 6.37 1.12 -7.32
CA ASN A 225 5.64 1.04 -6.04
C ASN A 225 5.20 -0.40 -5.82
N ALA A 226 6.01 -1.21 -5.13
CA ALA A 226 5.82 -2.65 -5.16
C ALA A 226 4.49 -3.11 -4.55
N LEU A 227 4.20 -2.77 -3.30
CA LEU A 227 2.95 -3.14 -2.62
C LEU A 227 2.13 -1.88 -2.37
N SER A 228 1.01 -1.73 -3.09
CA SER A 228 0.16 -0.53 -3.06
C SER A 228 -1.22 -0.85 -2.50
N MET A 229 -1.46 -0.45 -1.24
CA MET A 229 -2.76 -0.66 -0.60
C MET A 229 -2.98 0.20 0.65
N GLY A 230 -4.24 0.55 0.90
CA GLY A 230 -4.66 1.28 2.09
C GLY A 230 -5.01 0.38 3.27
N GLN A 231 -5.31 -0.90 3.04
CA GLN A 231 -5.66 -1.88 4.06
C GLN A 231 -5.29 -3.29 3.63
N GLY A 232 -4.96 -4.16 4.58
CA GLY A 232 -4.51 -5.52 4.32
C GLY A 232 -3.52 -6.03 5.37
N ASP A 233 -2.98 -7.22 5.13
CA ASP A 233 -1.94 -7.84 5.95
C ASP A 233 -0.74 -8.16 5.06
N LEU A 234 0.35 -7.41 5.24
CA LEU A 234 1.63 -7.56 4.55
C LEU A 234 2.63 -8.15 5.53
N HIS A 235 3.02 -9.39 5.34
CA HIS A 235 3.89 -10.04 6.31
C HIS A 235 4.92 -10.99 5.69
N ASP A 236 6.06 -11.09 6.32
CA ASP A 236 7.13 -12.02 5.93
C ASP A 236 7.60 -11.87 4.46
N ASN A 237 7.44 -10.69 3.85
CA ASN A 237 7.83 -10.44 2.47
C ASN A 237 9.26 -9.90 2.36
N TYR A 238 9.92 -10.21 1.25
CA TYR A 238 11.17 -9.61 0.82
C TYR A 238 10.90 -8.72 -0.41
N VAL A 239 10.92 -7.41 -0.20
CA VAL A 239 10.71 -6.41 -1.27
C VAL A 239 12.03 -5.70 -1.52
N HIS A 240 12.55 -5.82 -2.73
CA HIS A 240 13.90 -5.36 -3.07
C HIS A 240 14.01 -4.95 -4.55
N ASP A 241 15.16 -4.42 -4.93
CA ASP A 241 15.46 -4.01 -6.30
C ASP A 241 14.37 -3.17 -6.96
N ILE A 242 13.86 -2.19 -6.19
CA ILE A 242 12.93 -1.18 -6.71
C ILE A 242 13.57 -0.43 -7.86
N VAL A 243 12.82 -0.15 -8.92
CA VAL A 243 13.34 0.38 -10.18
C VAL A 243 12.81 1.79 -10.46
N ALA A 244 13.74 2.71 -10.68
CA ALA A 244 13.43 4.04 -11.16
C ALA A 244 13.02 4.03 -12.64
N PHE A 245 11.96 4.75 -12.98
CA PHE A 245 11.58 5.02 -14.36
C PHE A 245 10.90 6.38 -14.48
N ARG A 246 10.85 6.93 -15.69
CA ARG A 246 10.06 8.11 -15.96
C ARG A 246 8.65 7.68 -16.35
N ASN A 247 7.64 8.24 -15.70
CA ASN A 247 6.24 7.98 -16.02
C ASN A 247 5.87 8.56 -17.41
N LEU A 248 4.65 8.31 -17.88
CA LEU A 248 4.16 8.82 -19.16
C LEU A 248 4.16 10.35 -19.24
N GLY A 249 4.12 11.05 -18.09
CA GLY A 249 4.26 12.49 -17.98
C GLY A 249 5.70 13.00 -18.13
N GLY A 250 6.69 12.11 -18.22
CA GLY A 250 8.11 12.42 -18.32
C GLY A 250 8.80 12.74 -17.00
N GLU A 251 8.11 12.66 -15.88
CA GLU A 251 8.65 12.86 -14.54
C GLU A 251 9.19 11.54 -13.96
N TRP A 252 10.14 11.62 -13.03
CA TRP A 252 10.54 10.44 -12.28
C TRP A 252 9.36 9.94 -11.45
N GLN A 253 9.01 8.66 -11.63
CA GLN A 253 7.99 8.01 -10.81
C GLN A 253 8.45 7.97 -9.36
N HIS A 254 7.56 8.35 -8.44
CA HIS A 254 7.80 8.11 -7.01
C HIS A 254 7.89 6.60 -6.77
N THR A 255 8.85 6.18 -5.96
CA THR A 255 9.11 4.76 -5.74
C THR A 255 9.11 4.41 -4.26
N ASP A 256 8.41 3.32 -3.91
CA ASP A 256 8.26 2.82 -2.56
C ASP A 256 8.21 1.28 -2.54
N ALA A 257 8.77 0.63 -1.52
CA ALA A 257 8.56 -0.80 -1.38
C ALA A 257 7.14 -1.12 -0.89
N VAL A 258 6.59 -0.27 -0.01
CA VAL A 258 5.16 -0.27 0.37
C VAL A 258 4.64 1.16 0.31
N ILE A 259 3.50 1.37 -0.33
CA ILE A 259 2.81 2.67 -0.39
C ILE A 259 1.35 2.55 0.04
N SER A 260 0.92 3.47 0.90
CA SER A 260 -0.49 3.68 1.27
C SER A 260 -0.82 5.16 1.17
N GLY A 261 -1.89 5.49 0.45
CA GLY A 261 -2.36 6.86 0.25
C GLY A 261 -3.26 7.42 1.37
N GLY A 262 -3.53 6.63 2.41
CA GLY A 262 -4.47 7.02 3.47
C GLY A 262 -5.95 6.84 3.08
N GLY A 263 -6.87 7.37 3.90
CA GLY A 263 -8.32 7.29 3.65
C GLY A 263 -8.93 5.89 3.75
N ASN A 264 -8.17 4.92 4.22
CA ASN A 264 -8.59 3.52 4.33
C ASN A 264 -9.68 3.32 5.40
N LYS A 265 -10.61 2.41 5.14
CA LYS A 265 -11.69 2.04 6.07
C LYS A 265 -11.30 0.88 6.99
N GLY A 266 -10.37 0.04 6.56
CA GLY A 266 -9.88 -1.13 7.28
C GLY A 266 -8.49 -0.91 7.87
N ARG A 267 -7.96 -1.95 8.50
CA ARG A 267 -6.60 -1.94 9.06
C ARG A 267 -5.58 -2.29 8.00
N LEU A 268 -4.45 -1.59 8.00
CA LEU A 268 -3.23 -1.99 7.33
C LEU A 268 -2.25 -2.54 8.37
N THR A 269 -1.84 -3.79 8.20
CA THR A 269 -0.78 -4.41 9.00
C THR A 269 0.43 -4.67 8.11
N VAL A 270 1.59 -4.16 8.50
CA VAL A 270 2.89 -4.38 7.84
C VAL A 270 3.83 -4.92 8.90
N ARG A 271 4.07 -6.22 8.89
CA ARG A 271 4.85 -6.89 9.94
C ARG A 271 5.86 -7.87 9.41
N HIS A 272 7.02 -7.91 10.03
CA HIS A 272 8.11 -8.84 9.73
C HIS A 272 8.44 -8.92 8.23
N ASN A 273 8.52 -7.76 7.57
CA ASN A 273 8.96 -7.66 6.18
C ASN A 273 10.39 -7.12 6.10
N THR A 274 11.05 -7.41 5.00
CA THR A 274 12.23 -6.67 4.53
C THR A 274 11.80 -5.76 3.39
N LEU A 275 11.91 -4.45 3.59
CA LEU A 275 11.49 -3.42 2.65
C LEU A 275 12.70 -2.56 2.27
N LEU A 276 13.13 -2.68 1.03
CA LEU A 276 14.35 -2.05 0.52
C LEU A 276 14.03 -1.15 -0.68
N ASN A 277 14.41 0.13 -0.59
CA ASN A 277 14.33 1.07 -1.72
C ASN A 277 15.70 1.67 -1.99
N SER A 278 16.44 1.09 -2.93
CA SER A 278 17.78 1.52 -3.33
C SER A 278 17.81 2.61 -4.39
N VAL A 279 16.65 3.07 -4.88
CA VAL A 279 16.53 4.09 -5.91
C VAL A 279 17.16 5.41 -5.42
N PRO A 280 17.96 6.09 -6.24
CA PRO A 280 18.45 7.44 -5.91
C PRO A 280 17.32 8.45 -5.78
N ILE A 281 17.47 9.43 -4.88
CA ILE A 281 16.44 10.45 -4.61
C ILE A 281 16.15 11.32 -5.83
N ASP A 282 17.17 11.67 -6.58
CA ASP A 282 17.05 12.43 -7.83
C ASP A 282 16.35 11.63 -8.96
N LYS A 283 16.08 10.34 -8.72
CA LYS A 283 15.31 9.45 -9.60
C LYS A 283 13.99 9.00 -9.00
N GLY A 284 13.48 9.73 -8.01
CA GLY A 284 12.12 9.57 -7.50
C GLY A 284 11.95 8.68 -6.26
N ALA A 285 13.02 8.27 -5.57
CA ALA A 285 12.85 7.50 -4.35
C ALA A 285 12.10 8.26 -3.27
N SER A 286 10.99 7.72 -2.75
CA SER A 286 10.25 8.26 -1.61
C SER A 286 10.60 7.53 -0.32
N ALA A 287 10.21 6.27 -0.19
CA ALA A 287 10.41 5.52 1.05
C ALA A 287 10.64 4.02 0.86
N ALA A 288 11.11 3.34 1.90
CA ALA A 288 10.92 1.91 2.04
C ALA A 288 9.46 1.61 2.41
N LEU A 289 8.86 2.40 3.31
CA LEU A 289 7.44 2.35 3.65
C LEU A 289 6.86 3.76 3.72
N GLY A 290 5.93 4.08 2.81
CA GLY A 290 5.26 5.37 2.73
C GLY A 290 3.80 5.27 3.19
N LEU A 291 3.50 5.89 4.34
CA LEU A 291 2.13 6.17 4.76
C LEU A 291 1.84 7.63 4.41
N PHE A 292 1.23 7.85 3.25
CA PHE A 292 0.93 9.19 2.75
C PHE A 292 -0.55 9.53 2.95
N ALA A 293 -0.87 10.81 3.08
CA ALA A 293 -2.24 11.29 3.23
C ALA A 293 -2.81 11.82 1.90
N ASP A 294 -2.44 11.18 0.77
CA ASP A 294 -2.76 11.66 -0.59
C ASP A 294 -4.26 11.54 -0.92
N THR A 295 -4.92 10.51 -0.38
CA THR A 295 -6.35 10.25 -0.62
C THR A 295 -7.19 10.39 0.64
N GLY A 296 -6.59 10.72 1.77
CA GLY A 296 -7.26 10.94 3.04
C GLY A 296 -6.33 10.73 4.24
N VAL A 297 -6.85 10.99 5.43
CA VAL A 297 -6.09 10.83 6.67
C VAL A 297 -5.69 9.37 6.86
N VAL A 298 -4.42 9.16 7.23
CA VAL A 298 -3.91 7.83 7.55
C VAL A 298 -4.40 7.43 8.94
N SER A 299 -4.98 6.24 9.06
CA SER A 299 -5.46 5.73 10.35
C SER A 299 -5.41 4.20 10.42
N ASN A 300 -5.42 3.68 11.67
CA ASN A 300 -5.52 2.24 11.92
C ASN A 300 -4.45 1.40 11.22
N VAL A 301 -3.17 1.75 11.41
CA VAL A 301 -2.02 1.09 10.80
C VAL A 301 -1.11 0.48 11.86
N ILE A 302 -0.63 -0.73 11.62
CA ILE A 302 0.40 -1.41 12.40
C ILE A 302 1.63 -1.60 11.51
N VAL A 303 2.77 -1.06 11.95
CA VAL A 303 4.09 -1.26 11.35
C VAL A 303 4.97 -1.90 12.41
N ASP A 304 5.11 -3.20 12.38
CA ASP A 304 5.73 -3.96 13.48
C ASP A 304 6.84 -4.88 12.98
N ASN A 305 8.01 -4.83 13.66
CA ASN A 305 9.10 -5.75 13.43
C ASN A 305 9.50 -5.88 11.95
N ASN A 306 9.68 -4.76 11.22
CA ASN A 306 10.15 -4.76 9.83
C ASN A 306 11.62 -4.33 9.75
N TRP A 307 12.30 -4.77 8.69
CA TRP A 307 13.60 -4.25 8.26
C TRP A 307 13.38 -3.22 7.15
N LEU A 308 13.75 -1.96 7.41
CA LEU A 308 13.51 -0.83 6.52
C LEU A 308 14.83 -0.19 6.07
N ALA A 309 15.02 0.04 4.77
CA ALA A 309 16.19 0.75 4.25
C ALA A 309 15.91 1.50 2.94
N GLY A 310 16.46 2.69 2.82
CA GLY A 310 16.47 3.47 1.60
C GLY A 310 15.37 4.52 1.51
N GLY A 311 15.23 5.13 0.33
CA GLY A 311 14.34 6.25 0.10
C GLY A 311 14.87 7.59 0.63
N ALA A 312 14.05 8.63 0.50
CA ALA A 312 14.29 9.94 1.12
C ALA A 312 14.26 9.80 2.65
N TYR A 313 13.23 9.16 3.15
CA TYR A 313 13.12 8.64 4.51
C TYR A 313 12.72 7.16 4.43
N ALA A 314 13.23 6.34 5.34
CA ALA A 314 12.88 4.92 5.31
C ALA A 314 11.40 4.68 5.65
N LEU A 315 10.80 5.56 6.47
CA LEU A 315 9.40 5.56 6.83
C LEU A 315 8.79 6.96 6.76
N TYR A 316 7.63 7.10 6.11
CA TYR A 316 6.72 8.22 6.32
C TYR A 316 5.58 7.78 7.23
N GLY A 317 5.37 8.53 8.32
CA GLY A 317 4.52 8.12 9.46
C GLY A 317 3.08 8.65 9.43
N GLY A 318 2.52 8.97 8.27
CA GLY A 318 1.11 9.32 8.11
C GLY A 318 0.78 10.81 8.10
N GLY A 319 1.66 11.68 8.57
CA GLY A 319 1.48 13.13 8.52
C GLY A 319 0.47 13.71 9.53
N PRO A 320 0.12 14.98 9.37
CA PRO A 320 -0.83 15.66 10.25
C PRO A 320 -2.20 14.97 10.26
N GLY A 321 -2.82 14.88 11.43
CA GLY A 321 -4.13 14.27 11.60
C GLY A 321 -4.13 12.73 11.66
N ALA A 322 -2.99 12.08 11.39
CA ALA A 322 -2.88 10.64 11.48
C ALA A 322 -3.17 10.10 12.89
N THR A 323 -3.92 8.99 12.99
CA THR A 323 -4.36 8.41 14.26
C THR A 323 -4.33 6.88 14.26
N GLY A 324 -4.12 6.26 15.44
CA GLY A 324 -4.13 4.81 15.59
C GLY A 324 -3.02 4.12 14.81
N ILE A 325 -1.86 4.78 14.68
CA ILE A 325 -0.68 4.23 14.00
C ILE A 325 0.29 3.69 15.05
N LEU A 326 0.55 2.40 14.98
CA LEU A 326 1.50 1.72 15.87
C LEU A 326 2.77 1.39 15.08
N VAL A 327 3.89 2.02 15.42
CA VAL A 327 5.20 1.75 14.83
C VAL A 327 6.08 1.16 15.92
N THR A 328 6.28 -0.16 15.86
CA THR A 328 6.91 -0.89 16.95
C THR A 328 8.00 -1.84 16.46
N ASP A 329 9.11 -1.90 17.21
CA ASP A 329 10.17 -2.89 17.11
C ASP A 329 10.84 -3.01 15.72
N ASN A 330 10.70 -1.99 14.84
CA ASN A 330 11.31 -1.99 13.53
C ASN A 330 12.83 -1.74 13.58
N VAL A 331 13.52 -2.32 12.62
CA VAL A 331 14.96 -2.12 12.39
C VAL A 331 15.17 -1.23 11.17
N PHE A 332 15.80 -0.10 11.38
CA PHE A 332 16.18 0.87 10.35
C PHE A 332 17.63 0.61 9.93
N SER A 333 17.82 0.02 8.76
CA SER A 333 19.14 -0.39 8.28
C SER A 333 19.90 0.73 7.60
N THR A 334 21.20 0.76 7.81
CA THR A 334 22.13 1.69 7.16
C THR A 334 22.66 1.15 5.81
N GLN A 335 22.01 0.15 5.24
CA GLN A 335 22.47 -0.54 4.03
C GLN A 335 22.70 0.42 2.86
N TYR A 336 21.85 1.42 2.65
CA TYR A 336 21.98 2.38 1.57
C TYR A 336 22.41 3.78 2.05
N HIS A 337 21.97 4.18 3.23
CA HIS A 337 22.24 5.51 3.79
C HIS A 337 22.56 5.42 5.28
N PRO A 338 23.49 6.25 5.80
CA PRO A 338 23.89 6.23 7.22
C PRO A 338 22.75 6.50 8.20
N LYS A 339 21.65 7.12 7.72
CA LYS A 339 20.45 7.44 8.50
C LYS A 339 19.25 6.56 8.12
N SER A 340 19.47 5.43 7.45
CA SER A 340 18.49 4.52 6.88
C SER A 340 17.83 5.07 5.60
N GLY A 341 17.23 6.23 5.59
CA GLY A 341 16.93 7.04 4.40
C GLY A 341 17.98 8.14 4.19
N LEU A 342 18.00 8.76 3.01
CA LEU A 342 18.99 9.82 2.71
C LEU A 342 18.93 10.97 3.71
N TYR A 343 17.72 11.44 4.04
CA TYR A 343 17.52 12.56 4.97
C TYR A 343 17.31 12.09 6.41
N GLY A 344 16.79 10.89 6.64
CA GLY A 344 16.53 10.35 7.97
C GLY A 344 15.80 9.01 7.96
N ALA A 345 15.66 8.42 9.14
CA ALA A 345 14.93 7.18 9.31
C ALA A 345 13.41 7.39 9.15
N VAL A 346 12.88 8.50 9.68
CA VAL A 346 11.44 8.77 9.70
C VAL A 346 11.11 10.23 9.42
N ALA A 347 10.02 10.47 8.68
CA ALA A 347 9.40 11.77 8.48
C ALA A 347 7.90 11.71 8.75
N ALA A 348 7.28 12.88 8.91
CA ALA A 348 5.83 13.03 9.00
C ALA A 348 5.18 12.18 10.12
N TRP A 349 5.86 11.97 11.25
CA TRP A 349 5.30 11.30 12.40
C TRP A 349 4.46 12.26 13.24
N ASN A 350 3.18 11.94 13.43
CA ASN A 350 2.28 12.70 14.31
C ASN A 350 2.33 12.13 15.74
N ALA A 351 3.25 12.64 16.56
CA ALA A 351 3.42 12.20 17.94
C ALA A 351 2.19 12.49 18.83
N GLY A 352 1.42 13.53 18.51
CA GLY A 352 0.21 13.92 19.24
C GLY A 352 -1.08 13.23 18.74
N GLY A 353 -1.00 12.41 17.72
CA GLY A 353 -2.17 11.72 17.15
C GLY A 353 -2.76 10.70 18.11
N ALA A 354 -4.08 10.72 18.26
CA ALA A 354 -4.77 9.81 19.18
C ALA A 354 -4.49 8.35 18.82
N GLY A 355 -3.98 7.58 19.78
CA GLY A 355 -3.65 6.16 19.59
C GLY A 355 -2.35 5.89 18.79
N ASN A 356 -1.59 6.93 18.44
CA ASN A 356 -0.28 6.74 17.83
C ASN A 356 0.74 6.26 18.88
N VAL A 357 1.51 5.22 18.52
CA VAL A 357 2.54 4.62 19.38
C VAL A 357 3.85 4.48 18.61
N TRP A 358 4.92 5.01 19.17
CA TRP A 358 6.29 4.79 18.70
C TRP A 358 7.10 4.10 19.78
N ARG A 359 7.51 2.85 19.55
CA ARG A 359 8.21 2.07 20.57
C ARG A 359 9.18 1.06 19.97
N GLY A 360 10.32 0.82 20.62
CA GLY A 360 11.24 -0.27 20.30
C GLY A 360 11.95 -0.14 18.93
N ASN A 361 11.70 0.93 18.20
CA ASN A 361 12.32 1.15 16.89
C ASN A 361 13.80 1.51 17.05
N ARG A 362 14.67 0.85 16.28
CA ARG A 362 16.11 1.01 16.39
C ARG A 362 16.81 0.99 15.03
N MET A 363 17.97 1.57 14.98
CA MET A 363 18.91 1.34 13.87
C MET A 363 19.45 -0.10 13.93
N SER A 364 19.98 -0.61 12.83
CA SER A 364 20.59 -1.95 12.79
C SER A 364 21.77 -2.13 13.76
N ASP A 365 22.42 -1.06 14.20
CA ASP A 365 23.44 -1.05 15.23
C ASP A 365 22.89 -0.99 16.67
N GLY A 366 21.58 -1.04 16.85
CA GLY A 366 20.89 -1.04 18.14
C GLY A 366 20.57 0.34 18.70
N ARG A 367 21.05 1.44 18.12
CA ARG A 367 20.71 2.80 18.58
C ARG A 367 19.20 3.05 18.40
N PRO A 368 18.52 3.66 19.38
CA PRO A 368 17.10 3.97 19.23
C PRO A 368 16.86 4.97 18.10
N VAL A 369 15.77 4.78 17.38
CA VAL A 369 15.25 5.77 16.43
C VAL A 369 14.15 6.56 17.11
N VAL A 370 14.35 7.87 17.21
CA VAL A 370 13.37 8.81 17.75
C VAL A 370 12.93 9.73 16.61
N PRO A 371 11.62 9.82 16.31
CA PRO A 371 11.14 10.77 15.30
C PRO A 371 11.45 12.21 15.71
N GLU A 372 11.92 13.00 14.77
CA GLU A 372 12.00 14.45 15.01
C GLU A 372 10.56 14.99 15.13
N PRO A 373 10.33 15.97 16.04
CA PRO A 373 9.03 16.65 16.11
C PRO A 373 8.68 17.22 14.73
N SER A 374 7.47 16.92 14.25
CA SER A 374 6.95 17.63 13.06
C SER A 374 6.85 19.12 13.37
N PRO A 375 7.33 19.99 12.49
CA PRO A 375 7.28 21.44 12.67
C PRO A 375 5.85 21.95 12.73
#